data_2136ecd4362485adf9a731221ccb116c
#
_entry.id   2136ecd4362485adf9a731221ccb116c
#
_cell.length_a   1.000
_cell.length_b   1.000
_cell.length_c   1.000
_cell.angle_alpha   90.00
_cell.angle_beta   90.00
_cell.angle_gamma   90.00
#
_symmetry.space_group_name_H-M   'P 1'
#
loop_
_entity.id
_entity.type
_entity.pdbx_description
1 polymer ?
#
loop_
_entity_poly.entity_id
_entity_poly.type
_entity_poly.pdbx_seq_one_letter_code
_entity_poly.pdbx_strand_id
1 'polypeptide(L)'
;IEYPKEQERGYDFNEDLYVPGYFEVDIKKGESIVFSGGVSETGTRALKKTFEEEMEERTPRDTFKHCLINAAHQFLNKQGDEFYILAGYPWFKCRARDMFISLPGLTLAINEKSKFELVMETARKALYAFMNNEPSHLRVYEMDHPDILLWAVWCIQQYAKMVSRDACREKYGVLLEDIMAFICSNKHPNLSLLDNGLLYTRGTEKAVTWMNSTANGRPVIPRTGFVVEINTLWYNALCFVGELLGEAGNEQLSTEL
;
A
#
# COMPACT_ATOMS: atom_id res chain seq x y z
N ILE A 1 -2.35 -29.11 10.34
CA ILE A 1 -2.97 -28.18 11.29
C ILE A 1 -4.40 -27.92 10.85
N GLU A 2 -5.32 -27.91 11.81
CA GLU A 2 -6.71 -27.54 11.59
C GLU A 2 -7.01 -26.18 12.21
N TYR A 3 -7.78 -25.37 11.50
CA TYR A 3 -8.21 -24.03 11.90
C TYR A 3 -9.73 -24.01 12.11
N PRO A 4 -10.26 -24.38 13.30
CA PRO A 4 -11.70 -24.51 13.51
C PRO A 4 -12.49 -23.23 13.22
N LYS A 5 -11.88 -22.07 13.45
CA LYS A 5 -12.52 -20.77 13.16
C LYS A 5 -12.66 -20.48 11.67
N GLU A 6 -11.76 -20.96 10.85
CA GLU A 6 -11.88 -20.87 9.39
C GLU A 6 -12.93 -21.86 8.87
N GLN A 7 -12.99 -23.07 9.48
CA GLN A 7 -14.03 -24.07 9.18
C GLN A 7 -15.44 -23.52 9.47
N GLU A 8 -15.64 -22.91 10.63
CA GLU A 8 -16.91 -22.27 11.02
C GLU A 8 -17.36 -21.21 10.00
N ARG A 9 -16.41 -20.57 9.31
CA ARG A 9 -16.65 -19.53 8.30
C ARG A 9 -16.76 -20.06 6.87
N GLY A 10 -16.60 -21.38 6.68
CA GLY A 10 -16.67 -22.01 5.36
C GLY A 10 -15.44 -21.81 4.48
N TYR A 11 -14.29 -21.50 5.08
CA TYR A 11 -13.00 -21.39 4.38
C TYR A 11 -12.20 -22.68 4.46
N ASP A 12 -11.14 -22.78 3.65
CA ASP A 12 -10.15 -23.84 3.79
C ASP A 12 -9.55 -23.79 5.18
N PHE A 13 -9.59 -24.91 5.88
CA PHE A 13 -9.25 -24.95 7.31
C PHE A 13 -8.16 -25.97 7.67
N ASN A 14 -7.62 -26.67 6.68
CA ASN A 14 -6.53 -27.62 6.84
C ASN A 14 -5.28 -27.13 6.12
N GLU A 15 -4.14 -27.22 6.78
CA GLU A 15 -2.85 -26.87 6.21
C GLU A 15 -1.78 -27.87 6.68
N ASP A 16 -0.97 -28.37 5.73
CA ASP A 16 0.19 -29.18 6.01
C ASP A 16 1.44 -28.28 6.05
N LEU A 17 2.03 -28.15 7.23
CA LEU A 17 3.25 -27.40 7.44
C LEU A 17 4.43 -28.34 7.69
N TYR A 18 5.52 -28.09 6.99
CA TYR A 18 6.77 -28.79 7.25
C TYR A 18 7.38 -28.32 8.57
N VAL A 19 7.57 -29.25 9.51
CA VAL A 19 8.22 -28.99 10.81
C VAL A 19 9.56 -29.73 10.82
N PRO A 20 10.69 -29.03 10.62
CA PRO A 20 12.02 -29.66 10.56
C PRO A 20 12.49 -30.20 11.92
N GLY A 21 11.89 -29.73 13.01
CA GLY A 21 12.27 -30.10 14.37
C GLY A 21 11.97 -29.01 15.39
N TYR A 22 12.57 -29.12 16.55
CA TYR A 22 12.48 -28.14 17.62
C TYR A 22 13.85 -27.94 18.28
N PHE A 23 14.02 -26.79 18.95
CA PHE A 23 15.17 -26.51 19.76
C PHE A 23 14.78 -26.66 21.24
N GLU A 24 15.59 -27.41 21.98
CA GLU A 24 15.47 -27.53 23.42
C GLU A 24 16.78 -27.05 24.06
N VAL A 25 16.70 -25.95 24.80
CA VAL A 25 17.87 -25.27 25.34
C VAL A 25 17.58 -24.78 26.77
N ASP A 26 18.40 -25.18 27.71
CA ASP A 26 18.35 -24.68 29.08
C ASP A 26 18.74 -23.20 29.12
N ILE A 27 17.93 -22.36 29.77
CA ILE A 27 18.21 -20.95 29.97
C ILE A 27 18.08 -20.57 31.46
N LYS A 28 19.06 -19.85 31.98
CA LYS A 28 19.04 -19.33 33.34
C LYS A 28 18.63 -17.87 33.39
N LYS A 29 18.21 -17.43 34.59
CA LYS A 29 17.84 -16.01 34.79
C LYS A 29 19.02 -15.09 34.43
N GLY A 30 18.78 -14.16 33.50
CA GLY A 30 19.77 -13.20 33.00
C GLY A 30 20.58 -13.68 31.79
N GLU A 31 20.36 -14.92 31.31
CA GLU A 31 20.91 -15.39 30.05
C GLU A 31 20.00 -15.03 28.88
N SER A 32 20.58 -14.87 27.70
CA SER A 32 19.88 -14.62 26.43
C SER A 32 20.34 -15.61 25.39
N ILE A 33 19.39 -16.14 24.61
CA ILE A 33 19.65 -16.99 23.45
C ILE A 33 19.21 -16.22 22.21
N VAL A 34 20.08 -16.18 21.20
CA VAL A 34 19.79 -15.54 19.91
C VAL A 34 19.60 -16.64 18.88
N PHE A 35 18.42 -16.63 18.25
CA PHE A 35 18.11 -17.48 17.09
C PHE A 35 18.09 -16.64 15.82
N SER A 36 18.59 -17.20 14.75
CA SER A 36 18.51 -16.62 13.42
C SER A 36 17.81 -17.58 12.46
N GLY A 37 16.90 -17.06 11.64
CA GLY A 37 16.29 -17.77 10.53
C GLY A 37 16.45 -16.95 9.26
N GLY A 38 16.89 -17.58 8.17
CA GLY A 38 17.11 -16.89 6.91
C GLY A 38 17.32 -17.88 5.76
N VAL A 39 17.43 -17.33 4.55
CA VAL A 39 17.70 -18.08 3.32
C VAL A 39 19.19 -18.20 2.98
N SER A 40 20.05 -17.59 3.80
CA SER A 40 21.51 -17.64 3.67
C SER A 40 22.14 -18.08 5.00
N GLU A 41 23.29 -18.76 4.90
CA GLU A 41 24.05 -19.16 6.09
C GLU A 41 24.56 -17.92 6.83
N THR A 42 24.36 -17.91 8.14
CA THR A 42 24.89 -16.89 9.05
C THR A 42 25.78 -17.57 10.08
N GLY A 43 27.02 -17.09 10.22
CA GLY A 43 27.95 -17.63 11.20
C GLY A 43 27.48 -17.39 12.62
N THR A 44 27.39 -18.44 13.45
CA THR A 44 26.90 -18.36 14.82
C THR A 44 27.65 -17.36 15.71
N ARG A 45 28.93 -17.10 15.43
CA ARG A 45 29.75 -16.12 16.18
C ARG A 45 29.31 -14.67 15.93
N ALA A 46 28.69 -14.39 14.79
CA ALA A 46 28.23 -13.05 14.43
C ALA A 46 26.82 -12.74 14.98
N LEU A 47 26.01 -13.76 15.30
CA LEU A 47 24.59 -13.59 15.65
C LEU A 47 24.35 -12.64 16.82
N LYS A 48 25.14 -12.78 17.89
CA LYS A 48 24.97 -11.91 19.07
C LYS A 48 25.28 -10.45 18.75
N LYS A 49 26.37 -10.22 18.01
CA LYS A 49 26.76 -8.87 17.57
C LYS A 49 25.71 -8.27 16.64
N THR A 50 25.26 -9.02 15.65
CA THR A 50 24.21 -8.58 14.73
C THR A 50 22.91 -8.25 15.47
N PHE A 51 22.54 -9.06 16.47
CA PHE A 51 21.37 -8.78 17.31
C PHE A 51 21.53 -7.50 18.12
N GLU A 52 22.72 -7.26 18.71
CA GLU A 52 23.02 -6.05 19.46
C GLU A 52 22.97 -4.81 18.57
N GLU A 53 23.57 -4.85 17.37
CA GLU A 53 23.51 -3.80 16.36
C GLU A 53 22.06 -3.50 15.93
N GLU A 54 21.27 -4.52 15.65
CA GLU A 54 19.85 -4.41 15.34
C GLU A 54 19.03 -3.78 16.48
N MET A 55 19.36 -4.10 17.72
CA MET A 55 18.68 -3.53 18.89
C MET A 55 19.06 -2.07 19.12
N GLU A 56 20.28 -1.66 18.79
CA GLU A 56 20.74 -0.26 18.87
C GLU A 56 20.07 0.63 17.82
N GLU A 57 19.85 0.09 16.62
CA GLU A 57 19.17 0.81 15.53
C GLU A 57 17.67 0.99 15.77
N ARG A 58 17.05 0.16 16.60
CA ARG A 58 15.60 0.23 16.86
C ARG A 58 15.26 1.32 17.87
N THR A 59 14.13 1.97 17.65
CA THR A 59 13.53 2.83 18.66
C THR A 59 13.25 2.03 19.94
N PRO A 60 13.70 2.48 21.13
CA PRO A 60 13.39 1.80 22.40
C PRO A 60 11.89 1.61 22.60
N ARG A 61 11.47 0.45 23.14
CA ARG A 61 10.04 0.15 23.38
C ARG A 61 9.60 0.58 24.79
N ASP A 62 9.94 1.78 25.19
CA ASP A 62 9.72 2.36 26.53
C ASP A 62 8.44 3.19 26.64
N THR A 63 7.88 3.61 25.50
CA THR A 63 6.63 4.36 25.42
C THR A 63 5.69 3.75 24.40
N PHE A 64 4.38 4.03 24.52
CA PHE A 64 3.39 3.61 23.52
C PHE A 64 3.70 4.18 22.14
N LYS A 65 4.14 5.44 22.06
CA LYS A 65 4.56 6.08 20.82
C LYS A 65 5.72 5.32 20.17
N HIS A 66 6.74 4.95 20.93
CA HIS A 66 7.88 4.19 20.41
C HIS A 66 7.49 2.78 19.96
N CYS A 67 6.54 2.14 20.67
CA CYS A 67 5.98 0.87 20.19
C CYS A 67 5.27 1.01 18.83
N LEU A 68 4.51 2.09 18.62
CA LEU A 68 3.86 2.37 17.33
C LEU A 68 4.88 2.63 16.22
N ILE A 69 5.96 3.37 16.49
CA ILE A 69 7.05 3.61 15.52
C ILE A 69 7.69 2.27 15.10
N ASN A 70 8.03 1.42 16.08
CA ASN A 70 8.57 0.09 15.78
C ASN A 70 7.59 -0.77 14.96
N ALA A 71 6.30 -0.71 15.27
CA ALA A 71 5.28 -1.42 14.52
C ALA A 71 5.18 -0.89 13.07
N ALA A 72 5.23 0.43 12.87
CA ALA A 72 5.21 1.04 11.54
C ALA A 72 6.39 0.55 10.67
N HIS A 73 7.58 0.49 11.25
CA HIS A 73 8.78 0.01 10.54
C HIS A 73 8.67 -1.44 10.07
N GLN A 74 7.92 -2.29 10.77
CA GLN A 74 7.75 -3.70 10.38
C GLN A 74 6.98 -3.88 9.07
N PHE A 75 6.12 -2.93 8.69
CA PHE A 75 5.38 -2.99 7.43
C PHE A 75 6.18 -2.52 6.23
N LEU A 76 7.29 -1.79 6.45
CA LEU A 76 8.17 -1.31 5.40
C LEU A 76 9.18 -2.40 5.03
N ASN A 77 9.14 -2.84 3.79
CA ASN A 77 10.02 -3.90 3.28
C ASN A 77 10.85 -3.38 2.13
N LYS A 78 12.11 -3.85 2.09
CA LYS A 78 13.04 -3.59 0.99
C LYS A 78 13.37 -4.89 0.28
N GLN A 79 13.32 -4.88 -1.04
CA GLN A 79 13.82 -5.99 -1.87
C GLN A 79 14.51 -5.44 -3.11
N GLY A 80 15.81 -5.66 -3.22
CA GLY A 80 16.66 -4.95 -4.19
C GLY A 80 16.65 -3.45 -3.89
N ASP A 81 16.36 -2.65 -4.89
CA ASP A 81 16.25 -1.18 -4.77
C ASP A 81 14.81 -0.70 -4.52
N GLU A 82 13.85 -1.61 -4.39
CA GLU A 82 12.44 -1.27 -4.22
C GLU A 82 12.00 -1.36 -2.76
N PHE A 83 11.23 -0.34 -2.35
CA PHE A 83 10.57 -0.28 -1.04
C PHE A 83 9.07 -0.40 -1.23
N TYR A 84 8.42 -1.19 -0.38
CA TYR A 84 6.98 -1.41 -0.43
C TYR A 84 6.42 -1.71 0.95
N ILE A 85 5.10 -1.63 1.08
CA ILE A 85 4.38 -1.92 2.31
C ILE A 85 3.68 -3.26 2.17
N LEU A 86 3.88 -4.15 3.15
CA LEU A 86 3.11 -5.39 3.25
C LEU A 86 1.75 -5.09 3.90
N ALA A 87 0.67 -5.59 3.29
CA ALA A 87 -0.67 -5.41 3.82
C ALA A 87 -0.91 -6.19 5.13
N GLY A 88 -0.15 -7.25 5.37
CA GLY A 88 -0.18 -8.02 6.62
C GLY A 88 0.66 -9.28 6.57
N TYR A 89 1.39 -9.55 7.65
CA TYR A 89 2.21 -10.74 7.80
C TYR A 89 1.39 -11.97 8.20
N PRO A 90 1.80 -13.16 7.73
CA PRO A 90 2.69 -13.47 6.62
C PRO A 90 1.95 -13.60 5.28
N TRP A 91 0.63 -13.49 5.27
CA TRP A 91 -0.22 -13.94 4.17
C TRP A 91 -0.42 -12.92 3.06
N PHE A 92 -0.42 -11.62 3.40
CA PHE A 92 -0.72 -10.57 2.43
C PHE A 92 0.55 -9.99 1.85
N LYS A 93 0.52 -9.79 0.53
CA LYS A 93 1.57 -9.12 -0.22
C LYS A 93 1.37 -7.60 -0.17
N CYS A 94 2.09 -6.85 -0.99
CA CYS A 94 1.84 -5.42 -1.15
C CYS A 94 0.60 -5.21 -2.02
N ARG A 95 -0.53 -4.89 -1.41
CA ARG A 95 -1.75 -4.48 -2.09
C ARG A 95 -1.76 -2.98 -2.27
N ALA A 96 -2.07 -2.50 -3.48
CA ALA A 96 -2.01 -1.09 -3.82
C ALA A 96 -2.87 -0.21 -2.89
N ARG A 97 -4.11 -0.63 -2.59
CA ARG A 97 -5.01 0.12 -1.69
C ARG A 97 -4.42 0.24 -0.29
N ASP A 98 -4.00 -0.87 0.30
CA ASP A 98 -3.43 -0.89 1.64
C ASP A 98 -2.16 -0.03 1.70
N MET A 99 -1.32 -0.10 0.66
CA MET A 99 -0.12 0.71 0.55
C MET A 99 -0.45 2.21 0.53
N PHE A 100 -1.29 2.69 -0.38
CA PHE A 100 -1.57 4.12 -0.49
C PHE A 100 -2.28 4.69 0.73
N ILE A 101 -3.20 3.95 1.34
CA ILE A 101 -3.93 4.40 2.54
C ILE A 101 -3.01 4.45 3.75
N SER A 102 -2.15 3.45 3.94
CA SER A 102 -1.32 3.34 5.14
C SER A 102 0.00 4.13 5.06
N LEU A 103 0.55 4.35 3.87
CA LEU A 103 1.86 4.98 3.67
C LEU A 103 2.04 6.31 4.40
N PRO A 104 1.09 7.27 4.37
CA PRO A 104 1.24 8.50 5.15
C PRO A 104 1.36 8.27 6.66
N GLY A 105 0.57 7.35 7.20
CA GLY A 105 0.61 7.01 8.62
C GLY A 105 1.88 6.28 9.05
N LEU A 106 2.39 5.39 8.20
CA LEU A 106 3.58 4.59 8.47
C LEU A 106 4.90 5.35 8.27
N THR A 107 4.86 6.53 7.65
CA THR A 107 6.06 7.31 7.30
C THR A 107 5.95 8.79 7.70
N LEU A 108 5.04 9.55 7.11
CA LEU A 108 4.93 11.00 7.35
C LEU A 108 4.58 11.32 8.80
N ALA A 109 3.68 10.55 9.42
CA ALA A 109 3.28 10.76 10.81
C ALA A 109 4.43 10.54 11.82
N ILE A 110 5.49 9.85 11.42
CA ILE A 110 6.69 9.62 12.23
C ILE A 110 7.91 10.38 11.70
N ASN A 111 7.69 11.38 10.83
CA ASN A 111 8.70 12.26 10.22
C ASN A 111 9.71 11.53 9.30
N GLU A 112 9.35 10.41 8.73
CA GLU A 112 10.19 9.64 7.80
C GLU A 112 9.84 9.91 6.33
N LYS A 113 9.91 11.17 5.92
CA LYS A 113 9.63 11.62 4.56
C LYS A 113 10.42 10.85 3.49
N SER A 114 11.69 10.56 3.73
CA SER A 114 12.52 9.80 2.79
C SER A 114 11.97 8.39 2.52
N LYS A 115 11.46 7.71 3.54
CA LYS A 115 10.83 6.37 3.36
C LYS A 115 9.53 6.47 2.57
N PHE A 116 8.73 7.52 2.78
CA PHE A 116 7.58 7.81 1.94
C PHE A 116 7.98 7.91 0.46
N GLU A 117 9.01 8.69 0.17
CA GLU A 117 9.47 8.91 -1.20
C GLU A 117 10.01 7.64 -1.86
N LEU A 118 10.73 6.78 -1.12
CA LEU A 118 11.22 5.50 -1.61
C LEU A 118 10.07 4.53 -1.96
N VAL A 119 9.04 4.44 -1.12
CA VAL A 119 7.85 3.62 -1.42
C VAL A 119 7.10 4.20 -2.62
N MET A 120 6.93 5.52 -2.69
CA MET A 120 6.28 6.18 -3.82
C MET A 120 7.02 6.00 -5.13
N GLU A 121 8.35 5.82 -5.14
CA GLU A 121 9.09 5.51 -6.36
C GLU A 121 8.74 4.11 -6.89
N THR A 122 8.59 3.12 -6.01
CA THR A 122 8.08 1.79 -6.39
C THR A 122 6.63 1.88 -6.88
N ALA A 123 5.79 2.63 -6.16
CA ALA A 123 4.41 2.85 -6.52
C ALA A 123 4.25 3.53 -7.88
N ARG A 124 5.10 4.52 -8.20
CA ARG A 124 5.12 5.22 -9.49
C ARG A 124 5.33 4.24 -10.64
N LYS A 125 6.29 3.32 -10.53
CA LYS A 125 6.52 2.29 -11.54
C LYS A 125 5.28 1.43 -11.76
N ALA A 126 4.61 1.01 -10.67
CA ALA A 126 3.39 0.21 -10.75
C ALA A 126 2.22 0.98 -11.38
N LEU A 127 2.07 2.28 -11.05
CA LEU A 127 1.05 3.16 -11.63
C LEU A 127 1.26 3.32 -13.13
N TYR A 128 2.48 3.63 -13.59
CA TYR A 128 2.78 3.78 -15.01
C TYR A 128 2.64 2.46 -15.77
N ALA A 129 3.09 1.34 -15.22
CA ALA A 129 2.88 0.03 -15.84
C ALA A 129 1.39 -0.26 -16.06
N PHE A 130 0.54 0.07 -15.08
CA PHE A 130 -0.90 -0.07 -15.21
C PHE A 130 -1.49 0.88 -16.25
N MET A 131 -1.18 2.17 -16.19
CA MET A 131 -1.73 3.18 -17.10
C MET A 131 -1.30 2.97 -18.55
N ASN A 132 -0.10 2.45 -18.78
CA ASN A 132 0.45 2.16 -20.09
C ASN A 132 0.07 0.75 -20.62
N ASN A 133 -0.72 -0.02 -19.87
CA ASN A 133 -1.07 -1.39 -20.19
C ASN A 133 0.16 -2.29 -20.39
N GLU A 134 1.20 -2.06 -19.58
CA GLU A 134 2.41 -2.87 -19.51
C GLU A 134 2.20 -4.08 -18.57
N PRO A 135 3.12 -5.06 -18.54
CA PRO A 135 3.06 -6.16 -17.59
C PRO A 135 2.95 -5.66 -16.15
N SER A 136 2.06 -6.27 -15.37
CA SER A 136 1.83 -5.88 -13.97
C SER A 136 3.13 -5.87 -13.17
N HIS A 137 3.28 -4.89 -12.29
CA HIS A 137 4.43 -4.81 -11.40
C HIS A 137 4.52 -6.05 -10.51
N LEU A 138 5.72 -6.62 -10.37
CA LEU A 138 5.92 -7.92 -9.73
C LEU A 138 5.56 -7.95 -8.24
N ARG A 139 5.50 -6.80 -7.58
CA ARG A 139 5.33 -6.70 -6.12
C ARG A 139 4.06 -6.00 -5.69
N VAL A 140 3.54 -5.06 -6.49
CA VAL A 140 2.35 -4.28 -6.16
C VAL A 140 1.15 -4.87 -6.90
N TYR A 141 0.17 -5.35 -6.17
CA TYR A 141 -0.99 -6.06 -6.70
C TYR A 141 -2.25 -5.22 -6.68
N GLU A 142 -3.25 -5.63 -7.46
CA GLU A 142 -4.60 -5.06 -7.50
C GLU A 142 -4.62 -3.59 -7.99
N MET A 143 -3.73 -3.24 -8.92
CA MET A 143 -3.68 -1.90 -9.51
C MET A 143 -4.91 -1.54 -10.34
N ASP A 144 -5.65 -2.54 -10.83
CA ASP A 144 -6.84 -2.40 -11.67
C ASP A 144 -8.14 -2.08 -10.88
N HIS A 145 -8.06 -1.92 -9.58
CA HIS A 145 -9.22 -1.51 -8.78
C HIS A 145 -9.53 -0.03 -8.98
N PRO A 146 -10.81 0.35 -9.08
CA PRO A 146 -11.24 1.70 -9.50
C PRO A 146 -10.83 2.83 -8.55
N ASP A 147 -10.55 2.53 -7.29
CA ASP A 147 -10.17 3.50 -6.27
C ASP A 147 -8.66 3.73 -6.14
N ILE A 148 -7.82 2.90 -6.78
CA ILE A 148 -6.37 2.91 -6.57
C ILE A 148 -5.72 4.23 -7.02
N LEU A 149 -6.04 4.71 -8.22
CA LEU A 149 -5.52 5.97 -8.73
C LEU A 149 -5.92 7.15 -7.84
N LEU A 150 -7.14 7.12 -7.32
CA LEU A 150 -7.65 8.16 -6.42
C LEU A 150 -6.98 8.11 -5.04
N TRP A 151 -6.71 6.92 -4.52
CA TRP A 151 -5.92 6.76 -3.29
C TRP A 151 -4.47 7.21 -3.48
N ALA A 152 -3.88 7.01 -4.67
CA ALA A 152 -2.56 7.54 -4.98
C ALA A 152 -2.55 9.08 -4.94
N VAL A 153 -3.55 9.74 -5.51
CA VAL A 153 -3.72 11.19 -5.44
C VAL A 153 -3.86 11.65 -3.98
N TRP A 154 -4.73 11.00 -3.19
CA TRP A 154 -4.91 11.31 -1.78
C TRP A 154 -3.60 11.12 -0.98
N CYS A 155 -2.85 10.07 -1.26
CA CYS A 155 -1.55 9.82 -0.63
C CYS A 155 -0.56 10.95 -0.89
N ILE A 156 -0.46 11.42 -2.14
CA ILE A 156 0.37 12.57 -2.52
C ILE A 156 -0.14 13.85 -1.85
N GLN A 157 -1.45 14.03 -1.71
CA GLN A 157 -2.02 15.16 -0.97
C GLN A 157 -1.57 15.17 0.50
N GLN A 158 -1.44 14.01 1.16
CA GLN A 158 -0.89 13.97 2.53
C GLN A 158 0.59 14.41 2.55
N TYR A 159 1.37 14.01 1.55
CA TYR A 159 2.74 14.47 1.40
C TYR A 159 2.81 15.98 1.20
N ALA A 160 1.94 16.55 0.38
CA ALA A 160 1.87 18.01 0.14
C ALA A 160 1.62 18.83 1.42
N LYS A 161 1.02 18.25 2.46
CA LYS A 161 0.85 18.90 3.78
C LYS A 161 2.15 18.98 4.59
N MET A 162 3.17 18.19 4.23
CA MET A 162 4.46 18.09 4.93
C MET A 162 5.59 18.86 4.23
N VAL A 163 5.35 19.28 2.98
CA VAL A 163 6.31 20.01 2.14
C VAL A 163 5.67 21.26 1.56
N SER A 164 6.43 22.10 0.86
CA SER A 164 5.84 23.21 0.11
C SER A 164 5.06 22.70 -1.11
N ARG A 165 4.07 23.48 -1.57
CA ARG A 165 3.31 23.20 -2.80
C ARG A 165 4.24 23.01 -4.00
N ASP A 166 5.26 23.90 -4.14
CA ASP A 166 6.20 23.82 -5.24
C ASP A 166 7.03 22.54 -5.21
N ALA A 167 7.52 22.13 -4.05
CA ALA A 167 8.25 20.85 -3.91
C ALA A 167 7.37 19.63 -4.22
N CYS A 168 6.10 19.67 -3.85
CA CYS A 168 5.16 18.61 -4.21
C CYS A 168 4.87 18.61 -5.71
N ARG A 169 4.63 19.79 -6.30
CA ARG A 169 4.39 19.94 -7.74
C ARG A 169 5.59 19.48 -8.57
N GLU A 170 6.80 19.88 -8.20
CA GLU A 170 8.03 19.47 -8.88
C GLU A 170 8.19 17.96 -8.87
N LYS A 171 7.89 17.31 -7.74
CA LYS A 171 8.11 15.86 -7.58
C LYS A 171 6.99 14.99 -8.16
N TYR A 172 5.74 15.41 -8.02
CA TYR A 172 4.58 14.58 -8.33
C TYR A 172 3.59 15.22 -9.33
N GLY A 173 3.83 16.46 -9.78
CA GLY A 173 2.92 17.17 -10.66
C GLY A 173 2.59 16.38 -11.93
N VAL A 174 3.62 15.93 -12.65
CA VAL A 174 3.46 15.12 -13.87
C VAL A 174 2.67 13.82 -13.61
N LEU A 175 2.97 13.12 -12.51
CA LEU A 175 2.23 11.89 -12.18
C LEU A 175 0.76 12.18 -11.89
N LEU A 176 0.45 13.28 -11.23
CA LEU A 176 -0.93 13.70 -10.95
C LEU A 176 -1.66 14.06 -12.23
N GLU A 177 -1.03 14.80 -13.15
CA GLU A 177 -1.58 15.11 -14.48
C GLU A 177 -1.89 13.83 -15.26
N ASP A 178 -0.94 12.90 -15.33
CA ASP A 178 -1.10 11.62 -16.04
C ASP A 178 -2.23 10.78 -15.45
N ILE A 179 -2.38 10.72 -14.12
CA ILE A 179 -3.49 10.02 -13.46
C ILE A 179 -4.82 10.66 -13.84
N MET A 180 -4.93 11.99 -13.77
CA MET A 180 -6.17 12.69 -14.12
C MET A 180 -6.52 12.50 -15.60
N ALA A 181 -5.55 12.67 -16.49
CA ALA A 181 -5.75 12.44 -17.93
C ALA A 181 -6.17 10.99 -18.24
N PHE A 182 -5.59 10.01 -17.54
CA PHE A 182 -5.96 8.60 -17.69
C PHE A 182 -7.42 8.34 -17.28
N ILE A 183 -7.85 8.90 -16.15
CA ILE A 183 -9.25 8.78 -15.69
C ILE A 183 -10.20 9.49 -16.66
N CYS A 184 -9.92 10.74 -17.04
CA CYS A 184 -10.74 11.54 -17.96
C CYS A 184 -10.85 10.92 -19.37
N SER A 185 -9.81 10.22 -19.82
CA SER A 185 -9.84 9.52 -21.12
C SER A 185 -10.62 8.20 -21.11
N ASN A 186 -11.24 7.81 -19.99
CA ASN A 186 -12.00 6.55 -19.84
C ASN A 186 -11.23 5.27 -20.19
N LYS A 187 -9.90 5.29 -20.00
CA LYS A 187 -9.04 4.12 -20.25
C LYS A 187 -9.04 3.08 -19.13
N HIS A 188 -9.56 3.43 -17.97
CA HIS A 188 -9.57 2.49 -16.83
C HIS A 188 -10.58 1.35 -17.06
N PRO A 189 -10.19 0.07 -16.89
CA PRO A 189 -11.07 -1.07 -17.22
C PRO A 189 -12.33 -1.15 -16.35
N ASN A 190 -12.25 -0.70 -15.10
CA ASN A 190 -13.32 -0.83 -14.10
C ASN A 190 -13.93 0.51 -13.67
N LEU A 191 -13.59 1.62 -14.35
CA LEU A 191 -14.04 2.96 -14.01
C LEU A 191 -14.36 3.75 -15.28
N SER A 192 -15.42 4.55 -15.25
CA SER A 192 -15.77 5.46 -16.35
C SER A 192 -16.26 6.79 -15.81
N LEU A 193 -15.73 7.88 -16.35
CA LEU A 193 -16.25 9.22 -16.15
C LEU A 193 -17.46 9.41 -17.10
N LEU A 194 -18.60 9.79 -16.54
CA LEU A 194 -19.82 10.04 -17.31
C LEU A 194 -20.04 11.55 -17.51
N ASP A 195 -20.93 11.91 -18.45
CA ASP A 195 -21.24 13.30 -18.82
C ASP A 195 -21.72 14.17 -17.66
N ASN A 196 -22.22 13.55 -16.57
CA ASN A 196 -22.62 14.23 -15.37
C ASN A 196 -21.45 14.53 -14.39
N GLY A 197 -20.20 14.25 -14.80
CA GLY A 197 -18.99 14.47 -14.00
C GLY A 197 -18.74 13.43 -12.92
N LEU A 198 -19.57 12.38 -12.82
CA LEU A 198 -19.43 11.33 -11.80
C LEU A 198 -18.73 10.09 -12.38
N LEU A 199 -17.99 9.40 -11.49
CA LEU A 199 -17.34 8.14 -11.80
C LEU A 199 -18.29 6.97 -11.58
N TYR A 200 -18.43 6.14 -12.60
CA TYR A 200 -19.20 4.90 -12.58
C TYR A 200 -18.27 3.69 -12.51
N THR A 201 -18.48 2.80 -11.52
CA THR A 201 -17.67 1.58 -11.33
C THR A 201 -18.34 0.37 -11.97
N ARG A 202 -17.51 -0.59 -12.43
CA ARG A 202 -17.93 -1.87 -12.99
C ARG A 202 -17.35 -3.00 -12.13
N GLY A 203 -18.17 -3.64 -11.30
CA GLY A 203 -17.75 -4.65 -10.32
C GLY A 203 -18.69 -5.83 -10.21
N THR A 204 -19.39 -6.22 -11.30
CA THR A 204 -20.38 -7.31 -11.28
C THR A 204 -19.77 -8.70 -11.19
N GLU A 205 -18.66 -8.93 -11.89
CA GLU A 205 -18.03 -10.26 -11.98
C GLU A 205 -16.85 -10.43 -10.99
N LYS A 206 -16.25 -9.32 -10.57
CA LYS A 206 -15.07 -9.31 -9.69
C LYS A 206 -15.27 -8.29 -8.57
N ALA A 207 -14.86 -8.65 -7.36
CA ALA A 207 -14.81 -7.70 -6.25
C ALA A 207 -13.67 -6.70 -6.48
N VAL A 208 -14.02 -5.45 -6.76
CA VAL A 208 -13.07 -4.40 -7.20
C VAL A 208 -12.87 -3.26 -6.22
N THR A 209 -13.50 -3.32 -5.03
CA THR A 209 -13.34 -2.30 -3.98
C THR A 209 -12.84 -2.93 -2.69
N TRP A 210 -12.78 -2.14 -1.62
CA TRP A 210 -12.45 -2.63 -0.28
C TRP A 210 -13.46 -3.67 0.25
N MET A 211 -14.72 -3.61 -0.20
CA MET A 211 -15.74 -4.64 0.08
C MET A 211 -15.55 -5.81 -0.89
N ASN A 212 -14.53 -6.61 -0.65
CA ASN A 212 -14.05 -7.61 -1.59
C ASN A 212 -14.37 -9.07 -1.19
N SER A 213 -15.26 -9.28 -0.23
CA SER A 213 -15.72 -10.61 0.13
C SER A 213 -16.45 -11.29 -1.03
N THR A 214 -16.14 -12.57 -1.24
CA THR A 214 -16.75 -13.36 -2.30
C THR A 214 -17.46 -14.59 -1.71
N ALA A 215 -18.52 -15.04 -2.36
CA ALA A 215 -19.20 -16.29 -2.10
C ALA A 215 -19.41 -17.02 -3.42
N ASN A 216 -19.02 -18.30 -3.49
CA ASN A 216 -19.07 -19.11 -4.71
C ASN A 216 -18.41 -18.43 -5.93
N GLY A 217 -17.27 -17.76 -5.71
CA GLY A 217 -16.51 -17.04 -6.75
C GLY A 217 -17.10 -15.74 -7.23
N ARG A 218 -18.18 -15.24 -6.62
CA ARG A 218 -18.82 -13.96 -6.98
C ARG A 218 -18.77 -12.97 -5.81
N PRO A 219 -18.69 -11.66 -6.08
CA PRO A 219 -18.79 -10.65 -5.04
C PRO A 219 -20.08 -10.79 -4.23
N VAL A 220 -19.97 -10.78 -2.90
CA VAL A 220 -21.15 -10.75 -2.01
C VAL A 220 -21.92 -9.45 -2.23
N ILE A 221 -21.20 -8.36 -2.41
CA ILE A 221 -21.77 -7.04 -2.75
C ILE A 221 -21.08 -6.55 -4.02
N PRO A 222 -21.74 -6.65 -5.19
CA PRO A 222 -21.26 -6.03 -6.41
C PRO A 222 -21.25 -4.51 -6.24
N ARG A 223 -20.06 -3.91 -6.31
CA ARG A 223 -19.89 -2.46 -6.17
C ARG A 223 -19.93 -1.80 -7.56
N THR A 224 -21.05 -1.99 -8.26
CA THR A 224 -21.31 -1.42 -9.59
C THR A 224 -22.17 -0.18 -9.43
N GLY A 225 -21.86 0.88 -10.17
CA GLY A 225 -22.62 2.12 -10.16
C GLY A 225 -21.86 3.32 -9.59
N PHE A 226 -22.58 4.31 -9.09
CA PHE A 226 -22.02 5.51 -8.48
C PHE A 226 -21.67 5.23 -7.01
N VAL A 227 -20.48 4.74 -6.79
CA VAL A 227 -19.99 4.39 -5.44
C VAL A 227 -19.57 5.66 -4.71
N VAL A 228 -20.15 5.89 -3.51
CA VAL A 228 -20.00 7.15 -2.78
C VAL A 228 -18.54 7.49 -2.46
N GLU A 229 -17.79 6.54 -1.90
CA GLU A 229 -16.40 6.77 -1.53
C GLU A 229 -15.51 7.06 -2.76
N ILE A 230 -15.76 6.43 -3.90
CA ILE A 230 -15.01 6.67 -5.13
C ILE A 230 -15.30 8.08 -5.65
N ASN A 231 -16.56 8.51 -5.67
CA ASN A 231 -16.91 9.86 -6.09
C ASN A 231 -16.44 10.93 -5.10
N THR A 232 -16.38 10.61 -3.81
CA THR A 232 -15.79 11.51 -2.80
C THR A 232 -14.28 11.68 -3.03
N LEU A 233 -13.55 10.58 -3.29
CA LEU A 233 -12.13 10.65 -3.63
C LEU A 233 -11.89 11.37 -4.95
N TRP A 234 -12.79 11.20 -5.94
CA TRP A 234 -12.73 11.92 -7.22
C TRP A 234 -12.88 13.42 -7.02
N TYR A 235 -13.90 13.85 -6.29
CA TYR A 235 -14.07 15.27 -5.95
C TYR A 235 -12.84 15.83 -5.23
N ASN A 236 -12.30 15.10 -4.24
CA ASN A 236 -11.08 15.51 -3.55
C ASN A 236 -9.89 15.60 -4.51
N ALA A 237 -9.76 14.67 -5.46
CA ALA A 237 -8.69 14.69 -6.46
C ALA A 237 -8.77 15.91 -7.36
N LEU A 238 -9.96 16.23 -7.87
CA LEU A 238 -10.21 17.42 -8.69
C LEU A 238 -9.83 18.70 -7.95
N CYS A 239 -10.28 18.86 -6.70
CA CYS A 239 -9.94 20.02 -5.89
C CYS A 239 -8.43 20.13 -5.63
N PHE A 240 -7.80 19.04 -5.17
CA PHE A 240 -6.39 19.04 -4.82
C PHE A 240 -5.48 19.28 -6.03
N VAL A 241 -5.72 18.57 -7.14
CA VAL A 241 -4.90 18.70 -8.35
C VAL A 241 -5.11 20.07 -8.97
N GLY A 242 -6.35 20.54 -9.05
CA GLY A 242 -6.68 21.90 -9.52
C GLY A 242 -5.98 22.98 -8.69
N GLU A 243 -5.97 22.84 -7.36
CA GLU A 243 -5.26 23.77 -6.48
C GLU A 243 -3.73 23.70 -6.63
N LEU A 244 -3.15 22.49 -6.75
CA LEU A 244 -1.71 22.29 -6.80
C LEU A 244 -1.10 22.77 -8.12
N LEU A 245 -1.78 22.52 -9.24
CA LEU A 245 -1.33 22.84 -10.60
C LEU A 245 -1.84 24.19 -11.10
N GLY A 246 -2.75 24.81 -10.38
CA GLY A 246 -3.73 25.80 -10.71
C GLY A 246 -3.32 27.23 -11.05
N GLU A 247 -2.18 27.51 -11.65
CA GLU A 247 -2.01 28.72 -12.46
C GLU A 247 -1.42 28.43 -13.86
N ALA A 248 -0.88 27.24 -14.06
CA ALA A 248 -0.30 26.81 -15.33
C ALA A 248 -1.14 25.77 -16.08
N GLY A 249 -2.07 25.07 -15.39
CA GLY A 249 -2.88 23.98 -15.94
C GLY A 249 -4.39 24.25 -16.04
N ASN A 250 -4.86 25.39 -15.56
CA ASN A 250 -6.29 25.69 -15.40
C ASN A 250 -7.07 25.86 -16.71
N GLU A 251 -6.41 26.16 -17.83
CA GLU A 251 -7.13 26.33 -19.11
C GLU A 251 -7.56 24.99 -19.71
N GLN A 252 -6.82 23.92 -19.47
CA GLN A 252 -7.15 22.59 -20.01
C GLN A 252 -8.16 21.80 -19.14
N LEU A 253 -7.97 21.77 -17.82
CA LEU A 253 -8.88 21.07 -16.90
C LEU A 253 -10.22 21.79 -16.69
N SER A 254 -10.25 23.13 -16.76
CA SER A 254 -11.50 23.89 -16.62
C SER A 254 -12.35 23.91 -17.87
N THR A 255 -11.80 23.49 -19.02
CA THR A 255 -12.53 23.41 -20.28
C THR A 255 -13.11 22.01 -20.54
N GLU A 256 -12.64 20.99 -19.83
CA GLU A 256 -13.07 19.59 -19.96
C GLU A 256 -14.00 19.13 -18.82
N LEU A 257 -14.28 19.97 -17.83
CA LEU A 257 -15.24 19.78 -16.73
C LEU A 257 -16.42 20.73 -16.87
#